data_69b98d67abaa959ea75a1768db6fd868
#
_entry.id   69b98d67abaa959ea75a1768db6fd868
#
_cell.length_a   1.000
_cell.length_b   1.000
_cell.length_c   1.000
_cell.angle_alpha   90.00
_cell.angle_beta   90.00
_cell.angle_gamma   90.00
#
_symmetry.space_group_name_H-M   'P 1'
#
loop_
_entity.id
_entity.type
_entity.pdbx_description
1 polymer ?
#
loop_
_entity_poly.entity_id
_entity_poly.type
_entity_poly.pdbx_seq_one_letter_code
_entity_poly.pdbx_strand_id
1 'polypeptide(L)'
;KCRTFLPISQAKGQGGIRRSTDVEHTKGDYLIMDMFVKLVNSANTFLWNVVLILLLCGTGIYYTFRLKFVQIREFKQGLKQVFGGIGKKHEKKEGEMTSFQSVATAIAAQVGTGNLTGAATALIGGGPGAIFWMWMSAFFGMATIYAEATLAQNYKTVQHGEVTGGP
;
A
#
# COMPACT_ATOMS: atom_id res chain seq x y z
N LYS A 1 -21.26 -32.21 22.91
CA LYS A 1 -20.95 -33.65 22.73
C LYS A 1 -19.45 -33.76 22.51
N CYS A 2 -18.72 -34.11 23.58
CA CYS A 2 -17.31 -34.48 23.60
C CYS A 2 -17.05 -35.64 22.64
N ARG A 3 -16.08 -35.53 21.74
CA ARG A 3 -15.46 -36.67 21.08
C ARG A 3 -14.16 -37.00 21.77
N THR A 4 -14.21 -38.12 22.40
CA THR A 4 -13.17 -38.86 23.12
C THR A 4 -11.93 -39.10 22.24
N PHE A 5 -10.79 -38.67 22.72
CA PHE A 5 -9.47 -39.04 22.22
C PHE A 5 -9.21 -40.52 22.57
N LEU A 6 -9.04 -41.38 21.59
CA LEU A 6 -8.54 -42.74 21.76
C LEU A 6 -7.01 -42.74 21.82
N PRO A 7 -6.41 -43.44 22.76
CA PRO A 7 -4.95 -43.57 22.86
C PRO A 7 -4.45 -44.62 21.88
N ILE A 8 -3.53 -44.24 21.00
CA ILE A 8 -2.78 -45.17 20.15
C ILE A 8 -1.67 -45.73 21.03
N SER A 9 -1.97 -46.88 21.62
CA SER A 9 -0.98 -47.76 22.23
C SER A 9 -0.79 -48.97 21.33
N GLN A 10 0.47 -49.36 21.11
CA GLN A 10 0.96 -50.60 20.56
C GLN A 10 1.10 -50.74 19.03
N ALA A 11 2.25 -50.32 18.54
CA ALA A 11 2.95 -51.09 17.50
C ALA A 11 4.45 -51.09 17.85
N LYS A 12 4.82 -52.10 18.66
CA LYS A 12 6.20 -52.43 18.99
C LYS A 12 6.63 -53.51 18.04
N GLY A 13 7.66 -53.27 17.23
CA GLY A 13 8.36 -54.34 16.55
C GLY A 13 8.93 -53.96 15.18
N GLN A 14 10.25 -53.94 15.08
CA GLN A 14 11.13 -54.03 13.91
C GLN A 14 11.44 -52.74 13.17
N GLY A 15 12.72 -52.30 13.32
CA GLY A 15 13.34 -51.28 12.46
C GLY A 15 14.36 -50.40 13.17
N GLY A 16 15.15 -50.93 14.06
CA GLY A 16 16.28 -50.20 14.62
C GLY A 16 17.47 -50.27 13.69
N ILE A 17 17.63 -49.30 12.76
CA ILE A 17 18.91 -48.80 12.19
C ILE A 17 18.63 -47.71 11.15
N ARG A 18 17.41 -47.64 10.55
CA ARG A 18 17.06 -46.57 9.57
C ARG A 18 16.63 -45.23 10.19
N ARG A 19 16.53 -45.15 11.52
CA ARG A 19 15.93 -43.98 12.19
C ARG A 19 16.91 -42.85 12.52
N SER A 20 18.21 -43.12 12.51
CA SER A 20 19.22 -42.10 12.88
C SER A 20 19.63 -41.21 11.67
N THR A 21 19.77 -41.81 10.51
CA THR A 21 20.16 -41.07 9.30
C THR A 21 19.03 -40.21 8.74
N ASP A 22 17.78 -40.69 8.78
CA ASP A 22 16.62 -39.91 8.29
C ASP A 22 16.32 -38.72 9.23
N VAL A 23 16.54 -38.85 10.53
CA VAL A 23 16.34 -37.75 11.49
C VAL A 23 17.45 -36.70 11.38
N GLU A 24 18.65 -37.08 11.03
CA GLU A 24 19.78 -36.17 10.87
C GLU A 24 19.70 -35.38 9.56
N HIS A 25 19.26 -36.02 8.47
CA HIS A 25 18.96 -35.36 7.20
C HIS A 25 17.81 -34.36 7.34
N THR A 26 16.75 -34.77 8.04
CA THR A 26 15.58 -33.89 8.29
C THR A 26 15.95 -32.69 9.14
N LYS A 27 16.83 -32.84 10.14
CA LYS A 27 17.33 -31.70 10.92
C LYS A 27 18.18 -30.72 10.10
N GLY A 28 18.97 -31.20 9.17
CA GLY A 28 19.74 -30.35 8.26
C GLY A 28 18.84 -29.51 7.37
N ASP A 29 17.81 -30.12 6.82
CA ASP A 29 16.85 -29.44 5.94
C ASP A 29 16.02 -28.37 6.70
N TYR A 30 15.62 -28.66 7.95
CA TYR A 30 14.95 -27.66 8.80
C TYR A 30 15.87 -26.47 9.15
N LEU A 31 17.15 -26.72 9.44
CA LEU A 31 18.12 -25.67 9.75
C LEU A 31 18.37 -24.74 8.54
N ILE A 32 18.47 -25.30 7.33
CA ILE A 32 18.64 -24.53 6.11
C ILE A 32 17.37 -23.72 5.83
N MET A 33 16.19 -24.33 5.98
CA MET A 33 14.93 -23.65 5.81
C MET A 33 14.75 -22.50 6.80
N ASP A 34 15.06 -22.72 8.07
CA ASP A 34 15.01 -21.68 9.12
C ASP A 34 15.98 -20.54 8.86
N MET A 35 17.17 -20.85 8.38
CA MET A 35 18.16 -19.84 8.01
C MET A 35 17.70 -19.03 6.81
N PHE A 36 17.12 -19.68 5.80
CA PHE A 36 16.55 -19.02 4.64
C PHE A 36 15.37 -18.12 5.01
N VAL A 37 14.45 -18.60 5.83
CA VAL A 37 13.30 -17.83 6.34
C VAL A 37 13.76 -16.62 7.16
N LYS A 38 14.78 -16.78 8.01
CA LYS A 38 15.36 -15.66 8.76
C LYS A 38 15.99 -14.61 7.84
N LEU A 39 16.72 -15.05 6.82
CA LEU A 39 17.33 -14.15 5.83
C LEU A 39 16.26 -13.35 5.06
N VAL A 40 15.23 -14.05 4.58
CA VAL A 40 14.11 -13.42 3.86
C VAL A 40 13.37 -12.44 4.76
N ASN A 41 13.08 -12.82 5.99
CA ASN A 41 12.40 -11.94 6.95
C ASN A 41 13.25 -10.72 7.33
N SER A 42 14.57 -10.90 7.50
CA SER A 42 15.48 -9.78 7.78
C SER A 42 15.54 -8.81 6.58
N ALA A 43 15.68 -9.34 5.38
CA ALA A 43 15.67 -8.53 4.15
C ALA A 43 14.32 -7.81 3.97
N ASN A 44 13.21 -8.51 4.17
CA ASN A 44 11.88 -7.94 4.10
C ASN A 44 11.69 -6.81 5.12
N THR A 45 12.08 -7.04 6.38
CA THR A 45 12.01 -6.02 7.43
C THR A 45 12.84 -4.79 7.11
N PHE A 46 14.05 -4.98 6.59
CA PHE A 46 14.92 -3.87 6.18
C PHE A 46 14.31 -3.08 5.01
N LEU A 47 13.82 -3.77 3.99
CA LEU A 47 13.20 -3.13 2.82
C LEU A 47 11.96 -2.32 3.20
N TRP A 48 11.07 -2.90 4.02
CA TRP A 48 9.83 -2.22 4.41
C TRP A 48 10.06 -1.09 5.41
N ASN A 49 10.88 -1.29 6.42
CA ASN A 49 11.03 -0.31 7.51
C ASN A 49 12.02 0.80 7.19
N VAL A 50 13.05 0.54 6.38
CA VAL A 50 14.09 1.53 6.10
C VAL A 50 13.96 2.07 4.68
N VAL A 51 14.06 1.19 3.68
CA VAL A 51 14.14 1.62 2.28
C VAL A 51 12.83 2.27 1.84
N LEU A 52 11.70 1.64 2.11
CA LEU A 52 10.39 2.15 1.71
C LEU A 52 10.06 3.49 2.38
N ILE A 53 10.30 3.59 3.69
CA ILE A 53 10.04 4.84 4.44
C ILE A 53 10.93 5.96 3.94
N LEU A 54 12.23 5.71 3.75
CA LEU A 54 13.17 6.71 3.24
C LEU A 54 12.80 7.17 1.82
N LEU A 55 12.42 6.24 0.95
CA LEU A 55 12.00 6.57 -0.41
C LEU A 55 10.70 7.37 -0.42
N LEU A 56 9.68 6.95 0.33
CA LEU A 56 8.40 7.65 0.39
C LEU A 56 8.53 9.04 1.01
N CYS A 57 9.17 9.14 2.16
CA CYS A 57 9.39 10.44 2.81
C CYS A 57 10.33 11.32 1.99
N GLY A 58 11.41 10.75 1.46
CA GLY A 58 12.39 11.48 0.66
C GLY A 58 11.79 12.04 -0.62
N THR A 59 11.03 11.25 -1.36
CA THR A 59 10.34 11.71 -2.57
C THR A 59 9.27 12.76 -2.23
N GLY A 60 8.50 12.57 -1.17
CA GLY A 60 7.50 13.54 -0.72
C GLY A 60 8.12 14.88 -0.34
N ILE A 61 9.22 14.86 0.40
CA ILE A 61 9.98 16.05 0.77
C ILE A 61 10.59 16.70 -0.48
N TYR A 62 11.23 15.93 -1.35
CA TYR A 62 11.81 16.42 -2.59
C TYR A 62 10.77 17.15 -3.45
N TYR A 63 9.62 16.53 -3.71
CA TYR A 63 8.54 17.15 -4.48
C TYR A 63 7.92 18.35 -3.77
N THR A 64 7.79 18.34 -2.46
CA THR A 64 7.30 19.50 -1.69
C THR A 64 8.16 20.74 -1.93
N PHE A 65 9.48 20.58 -1.85
CA PHE A 65 10.41 21.71 -2.13
C PHE A 65 10.44 22.06 -3.62
N ARG A 66 10.50 21.06 -4.51
CA ARG A 66 10.57 21.27 -5.96
C ARG A 66 9.34 21.96 -6.52
N LEU A 67 8.16 21.64 -6.00
CA LEU A 67 6.88 22.24 -6.38
C LEU A 67 6.51 23.47 -5.56
N LYS A 68 7.43 23.98 -4.75
CA LYS A 68 7.26 25.21 -3.92
C LYS A 68 5.99 25.16 -3.07
N PHE A 69 5.83 24.10 -2.27
CA PHE A 69 4.69 23.91 -1.37
C PHE A 69 3.34 23.99 -2.09
N VAL A 70 3.20 23.25 -3.17
CA VAL A 70 1.96 23.18 -3.98
C VAL A 70 0.73 22.86 -3.13
N GLN A 71 0.91 22.08 -2.06
CA GLN A 71 -0.15 21.70 -1.12
C GLN A 71 -0.86 22.90 -0.51
N ILE A 72 -0.14 23.99 -0.26
CA ILE A 72 -0.71 25.21 0.34
C ILE A 72 -1.16 26.17 -0.75
N ARG A 73 -0.36 26.32 -1.78
CA ARG A 73 -0.59 27.32 -2.84
C ARG A 73 -1.81 27.02 -3.69
N GLU A 74 -1.95 25.76 -4.10
CA GLU A 74 -3.04 25.33 -5.01
C GLU A 74 -4.26 24.79 -4.26
N PHE A 75 -4.19 24.64 -2.93
CA PHE A 75 -5.29 24.10 -2.12
C PHE A 75 -6.60 24.85 -2.29
N LYS A 76 -6.54 26.18 -2.23
CA LYS A 76 -7.72 27.05 -2.37
C LYS A 76 -8.32 26.94 -3.76
N GLN A 77 -7.50 26.84 -4.79
CA GLN A 77 -7.91 26.73 -6.19
C GLN A 77 -8.54 25.35 -6.45
N GLY A 78 -7.91 24.28 -5.96
CA GLY A 78 -8.45 22.94 -6.05
C GLY A 78 -9.79 22.79 -5.35
N LEU A 79 -9.92 23.34 -4.15
CA LEU A 79 -11.18 23.34 -3.41
C LEU A 79 -12.29 24.09 -4.15
N LYS A 80 -11.96 25.25 -4.72
CA LYS A 80 -12.90 26.04 -5.54
C LYS A 80 -13.33 25.31 -6.80
N GLN A 81 -12.45 24.56 -7.46
CA GLN A 81 -12.77 23.77 -8.63
C GLN A 81 -13.69 22.58 -8.31
N VAL A 82 -13.41 21.88 -7.22
CA VAL A 82 -14.22 20.72 -6.81
C VAL A 82 -15.62 21.14 -6.36
N PHE A 83 -15.70 22.13 -5.47
CA PHE A 83 -17.00 22.57 -4.90
C PHE A 83 -17.70 23.62 -5.76
N GLY A 84 -16.99 24.44 -6.51
CA GLY A 84 -17.57 25.45 -7.40
C GLY A 84 -18.27 24.88 -8.63
N GLY A 85 -18.00 23.61 -8.95
CA GLY A 85 -18.65 22.87 -10.04
C GLY A 85 -19.99 22.22 -9.67
N ILE A 86 -20.32 22.11 -8.39
CA ILE A 86 -21.50 21.39 -7.91
C ILE A 86 -22.83 22.09 -8.30
N GLY A 87 -22.80 23.37 -8.63
CA GLY A 87 -24.03 24.12 -8.97
C GLY A 87 -24.10 24.69 -10.40
N LYS A 88 -23.04 24.57 -11.19
CA LYS A 88 -23.04 25.07 -12.55
C LYS A 88 -23.35 23.95 -13.52
N LYS A 89 -24.47 24.06 -14.25
CA LYS A 89 -24.71 23.30 -15.48
C LYS A 89 -23.61 23.70 -16.48
N HIS A 90 -22.47 22.99 -16.46
CA HIS A 90 -21.56 23.00 -17.59
C HIS A 90 -22.30 22.31 -18.74
N GLU A 91 -22.34 22.94 -19.91
CA GLU A 91 -22.70 22.25 -21.15
C GLU A 91 -21.75 21.05 -21.26
N LYS A 92 -22.29 19.88 -20.95
CA LYS A 92 -21.56 18.61 -21.01
C LYS A 92 -21.29 18.36 -22.49
N LYS A 93 -20.05 18.43 -22.93
CA LYS A 93 -19.65 17.65 -24.08
C LYS A 93 -19.83 16.17 -23.68
N GLU A 94 -20.55 15.45 -24.54
CA GLU A 94 -20.75 13.99 -24.31
C GLU A 94 -19.41 13.33 -24.06
N GLY A 95 -19.27 12.68 -22.86
CA GLY A 95 -18.05 11.99 -22.44
C GLY A 95 -17.15 12.72 -21.44
N GLU A 96 -17.38 13.99 -21.10
CA GLU A 96 -16.57 14.70 -20.08
C GLU A 96 -17.13 14.50 -18.66
N MET A 97 -16.26 13.99 -17.77
CA MET A 97 -16.57 13.89 -16.35
C MET A 97 -16.43 15.24 -15.66
N THR A 98 -17.35 15.57 -14.75
CA THR A 98 -17.22 16.77 -13.92
C THR A 98 -16.04 16.62 -12.96
N SER A 99 -15.44 17.74 -12.52
CA SER A 99 -14.33 17.73 -11.56
C SER A 99 -14.68 16.98 -10.28
N PHE A 100 -15.93 17.10 -9.80
CA PHE A 100 -16.40 16.36 -8.63
C PHE A 100 -16.49 14.85 -8.89
N GLN A 101 -17.00 14.42 -10.04
CA GLN A 101 -17.04 13.01 -10.43
C GLN A 101 -15.64 12.42 -10.56
N SER A 102 -14.70 13.15 -11.15
CA SER A 102 -13.31 12.72 -11.27
C SER A 102 -12.67 12.49 -9.90
N VAL A 103 -12.84 13.43 -8.96
CA VAL A 103 -12.33 13.28 -7.58
C VAL A 103 -13.01 12.13 -6.85
N ALA A 104 -14.34 12.00 -6.95
CA ALA A 104 -15.07 10.90 -6.32
C ALA A 104 -14.62 9.53 -6.85
N THR A 105 -14.41 9.41 -8.15
CA THR A 105 -13.91 8.17 -8.78
C THR A 105 -12.49 7.86 -8.34
N ALA A 106 -11.61 8.86 -8.27
CA ALA A 106 -10.24 8.69 -7.79
C ALA A 106 -10.20 8.22 -6.34
N ILE A 107 -11.01 8.82 -5.46
CA ILE A 107 -11.14 8.40 -4.06
C ILE A 107 -11.66 6.96 -3.99
N ALA A 108 -12.72 6.62 -4.72
CA ALA A 108 -13.29 5.28 -4.73
C ALA A 108 -12.29 4.20 -5.21
N ALA A 109 -11.44 4.55 -6.17
CA ALA A 109 -10.40 3.65 -6.67
C ALA A 109 -9.23 3.46 -5.68
N GLN A 110 -8.91 4.48 -4.89
CA GLN A 110 -7.79 4.47 -3.95
C GLN A 110 -8.15 3.92 -2.56
N VAL A 111 -9.39 4.08 -2.12
CA VAL A 111 -9.85 3.60 -0.81
C VAL A 111 -10.21 2.13 -0.89
N GLY A 112 -9.27 1.28 -0.51
CA GLY A 112 -9.47 -0.17 -0.38
C GLY A 112 -9.60 -0.62 1.08
N THR A 113 -10.00 -1.88 1.27
CA THR A 113 -10.07 -2.51 2.60
C THR A 113 -8.72 -2.49 3.33
N GLY A 114 -7.61 -2.54 2.60
CA GLY A 114 -6.25 -2.44 3.13
C GLY A 114 -5.97 -1.12 3.84
N ASN A 115 -6.53 -0.01 3.36
CA ASN A 115 -6.35 1.29 3.99
C ASN A 115 -7.06 1.37 5.35
N LEU A 116 -8.24 0.77 5.46
CA LEU A 116 -8.99 0.71 6.72
C LEU A 116 -8.29 -0.19 7.75
N THR A 117 -7.88 -1.38 7.34
CA THR A 117 -7.15 -2.31 8.22
C THR A 117 -5.78 -1.75 8.62
N GLY A 118 -5.08 -1.10 7.70
CA GLY A 118 -3.79 -0.44 7.97
C GLY A 118 -3.92 0.68 8.99
N ALA A 119 -4.92 1.55 8.85
CA ALA A 119 -5.19 2.62 9.81
C ALA A 119 -5.58 2.06 11.19
N ALA A 120 -6.43 1.04 11.24
CA ALA A 120 -6.82 0.38 12.48
C ALA A 120 -5.62 -0.26 13.19
N THR A 121 -4.77 -0.98 12.45
CA THR A 121 -3.56 -1.62 12.99
C THR A 121 -2.56 -0.59 13.50
N ALA A 122 -2.36 0.51 12.77
CA ALA A 122 -1.50 1.61 13.19
C ALA A 122 -2.02 2.26 14.49
N LEU A 123 -3.33 2.41 14.63
CA LEU A 123 -3.95 2.98 15.82
C LEU A 123 -3.81 2.05 17.03
N ILE A 124 -3.98 0.74 16.84
CA ILE A 124 -3.81 -0.26 17.89
C ILE A 124 -2.36 -0.30 18.38
N GLY A 125 -1.39 -0.27 17.45
CA GLY A 125 0.04 -0.36 17.79
C GLY A 125 0.67 0.94 18.26
N GLY A 126 0.27 2.08 17.67
CA GLY A 126 0.88 3.39 17.91
C GLY A 126 0.03 4.35 18.76
N GLY A 127 -1.19 3.95 19.12
CA GLY A 127 -2.10 4.79 19.88
C GLY A 127 -2.47 6.10 19.16
N PRO A 128 -2.93 7.13 19.89
CA PRO A 128 -3.35 8.42 19.30
C PRO A 128 -2.26 9.13 18.50
N GLY A 129 -0.98 8.91 18.84
CA GLY A 129 0.14 9.48 18.12
C GLY A 129 0.27 9.01 16.67
N ALA A 130 -0.27 7.84 16.34
CA ALA A 130 -0.29 7.33 14.98
C ALA A 130 -1.08 8.24 14.04
N ILE A 131 -2.16 8.86 14.51
CA ILE A 131 -3.00 9.78 13.72
C ILE A 131 -2.16 10.99 13.27
N PHE A 132 -1.39 11.55 14.18
CA PHE A 132 -0.51 12.69 13.85
C PHE A 132 0.49 12.32 12.75
N TRP A 133 1.14 11.17 12.86
CA TRP A 133 2.09 10.71 11.85
C TRP A 133 1.42 10.36 10.52
N MET A 134 0.22 9.82 10.54
CA MET A 134 -0.59 9.61 9.32
C MET A 134 -0.89 10.93 8.61
N TRP A 135 -1.25 11.99 9.34
CA TRP A 135 -1.46 13.33 8.74
C TRP A 135 -0.19 13.91 8.15
N MET A 136 0.93 13.78 8.86
CA MET A 136 2.23 14.24 8.34
C MET A 136 2.62 13.50 7.06
N SER A 137 2.44 12.18 7.04
CA SER A 137 2.68 11.37 5.85
C SER A 137 1.76 11.76 4.68
N ALA A 138 0.48 11.99 4.95
CA ALA A 138 -0.49 12.42 3.95
C ALA A 138 -0.12 13.79 3.35
N PHE A 139 0.38 14.71 4.16
CA PHE A 139 0.81 16.03 3.69
C PHE A 139 1.95 15.91 2.66
N PHE A 140 2.96 15.08 2.90
CA PHE A 140 4.02 14.84 1.94
C PHE A 140 3.54 14.02 0.73
N GLY A 141 2.61 13.09 0.93
CA GLY A 141 1.99 12.32 -0.13
C GLY A 141 1.21 13.16 -1.15
N MET A 142 0.60 14.28 -0.72
CA MET A 142 -0.11 15.19 -1.63
C MET A 142 0.80 15.72 -2.75
N ALA A 143 2.06 16.03 -2.46
CA ALA A 143 3.00 16.51 -3.47
C ALA A 143 3.33 15.45 -4.51
N THR A 144 3.44 14.20 -4.10
CA THR A 144 3.70 13.07 -4.99
C THR A 144 2.51 12.82 -5.92
N ILE A 145 1.29 12.78 -5.38
CA ILE A 145 0.06 12.61 -6.17
C ILE A 145 -0.12 13.77 -7.16
N TYR A 146 0.20 15.01 -6.77
CA TYR A 146 0.16 16.15 -7.69
C TYR A 146 1.14 15.99 -8.84
N ALA A 147 2.36 15.54 -8.56
CA ALA A 147 3.35 15.26 -9.61
C ALA A 147 2.90 14.15 -10.55
N GLU A 148 2.37 13.05 -10.03
CA GLU A 148 1.78 11.95 -10.81
C GLU A 148 0.65 12.45 -11.73
N ALA A 149 -0.33 13.15 -11.16
CA ALA A 149 -1.46 13.68 -11.92
C ALA A 149 -1.03 14.65 -13.03
N THR A 150 -0.01 15.48 -12.75
CA THR A 150 0.55 16.41 -13.74
C THR A 150 1.25 15.66 -14.86
N LEU A 151 2.02 14.63 -14.55
CA LEU A 151 2.68 13.78 -15.55
C LEU A 151 1.64 13.04 -16.40
N ALA A 152 0.63 12.44 -15.77
CA ALA A 152 -0.44 11.75 -16.47
C ALA A 152 -1.18 12.65 -17.46
N GLN A 153 -1.41 13.92 -17.12
CA GLN A 153 -2.03 14.88 -18.05
C GLN A 153 -1.10 15.33 -19.17
N ASN A 154 0.20 15.48 -18.91
CA ASN A 154 1.18 15.90 -19.90
C ASN A 154 1.48 14.82 -20.95
N TYR A 155 1.47 13.57 -20.54
CA TYR A 155 1.74 12.43 -21.44
C TYR A 155 0.48 11.73 -21.94
N LYS A 156 -0.67 12.35 -21.74
CA LYS A 156 -1.95 11.87 -22.26
C LYS A 156 -1.93 11.84 -23.79
N THR A 157 -2.05 10.67 -24.39
CA THR A 157 -2.17 10.49 -25.84
C THR A 157 -3.64 10.33 -26.22
N VAL A 158 -4.07 11.14 -27.21
CA VAL A 158 -5.42 11.09 -27.76
C VAL A 158 -5.33 10.57 -29.19
N GLN A 159 -5.89 9.38 -29.47
CA GLN A 159 -6.02 8.83 -30.80
C GLN A 159 -7.50 8.69 -31.16
N HIS A 160 -7.89 9.22 -32.34
CA HIS A 160 -9.28 9.18 -32.84
C HIS A 160 -10.35 9.77 -31.91
N GLY A 161 -9.97 10.74 -31.03
CA GLY A 161 -10.91 11.36 -30.09
C GLY A 161 -11.08 10.62 -28.77
N GLU A 162 -10.45 9.45 -28.61
CA GLU A 162 -10.42 8.70 -27.35
C GLU A 162 -9.06 8.78 -26.69
N VAL A 163 -9.05 8.79 -25.35
CA VAL A 163 -7.83 8.76 -24.54
C VAL A 163 -7.31 7.35 -24.52
N THR A 164 -6.20 7.11 -25.21
CA THR A 164 -5.65 5.76 -25.43
C THR A 164 -4.48 5.43 -24.52
N GLY A 165 -3.94 6.38 -23.80
CA GLY A 165 -2.83 6.10 -22.89
C GLY A 165 -2.35 7.33 -22.15
N GLY A 166 -1.56 7.08 -21.16
CA GLY A 166 -0.82 7.98 -20.29
C GLY A 166 0.05 7.13 -19.38
N PRO A 167 1.09 7.68 -18.72
CA PRO A 167 1.88 6.95 -17.76
C PRO A 167 1.05 6.54 -16.55
#